data_dd02ae235b347d900976d0568899509c
#
_entry.id   dd02ae235b347d900976d0568899509c
#
_cell.length_a   1.000
_cell.length_b   1.000
_cell.length_c   1.000
_cell.angle_alpha   90.00
_cell.angle_beta   90.00
_cell.angle_gamma   90.00
#
_symmetry.space_group_name_H-M   'P 1'
#
loop_
_entity.id
_entity.type
_entity.pdbx_description
1 polymer ?
#
loop_
_entity_poly.entity_id
_entity_poly.type
_entity_poly.pdbx_seq_one_letter_code
_entity_poly.pdbx_strand_id
1 'polypeptide(L)'
;FTDWTELRKFCGPKQQQTVLLRFDDYVAMLQRNDKAHGFVINPMGLSLTLDRGTVMSLFKKKQEVLQRAQAKAAQGPAFTEETVEKDTQVMVGDPAQVPDGLLEAVCQLAAQREDIRTLWLRQMIRPDGTPSLIIVVDHTGTQAEVFEAVAEAARPHFGRLPVDMIPYGTSFAEAATDGVEPFFRREG
;
A
#
# COMPACT_ATOMS: atom_id res chain seq x y z
N PHE A 1 -8.12 19.16 15.46
CA PHE A 1 -6.72 19.54 15.65
C PHE A 1 -5.85 18.37 15.21
N THR A 2 -4.68 18.66 14.63
CA THR A 2 -3.73 17.64 14.18
C THR A 2 -2.83 17.14 15.29
N ASP A 3 -2.59 17.98 16.30
CA ASP A 3 -1.67 17.70 17.39
C ASP A 3 -2.01 18.51 18.66
N TRP A 4 -1.29 18.20 19.72
CA TRP A 4 -1.47 18.87 21.03
C TRP A 4 -1.06 20.35 21.02
N THR A 5 -0.14 20.75 20.17
CA THR A 5 0.28 22.15 20.06
C THR A 5 -0.83 23.01 19.50
N GLU A 6 -1.47 22.54 18.42
CA GLU A 6 -2.61 23.22 17.82
C GLU A 6 -3.84 23.25 18.75
N LEU A 7 -4.09 22.14 19.48
CA LEU A 7 -5.15 22.10 20.47
C LEU A 7 -4.93 23.14 21.58
N ARG A 8 -3.71 23.26 22.10
CA ARG A 8 -3.37 24.21 23.18
C ARG A 8 -3.52 25.67 22.76
N LYS A 9 -3.26 25.99 21.49
CA LYS A 9 -3.53 27.33 20.94
C LYS A 9 -5.02 27.71 21.08
N PHE A 10 -5.91 26.75 20.97
CA PHE A 10 -7.37 26.97 21.06
C PHE A 10 -7.89 26.94 22.50
N CYS A 11 -7.48 25.94 23.28
CA CYS A 11 -8.03 25.68 24.62
C CYS A 11 -7.17 26.27 25.75
N GLY A 12 -5.96 26.74 25.48
CA GLY A 12 -4.98 27.11 26.50
C GLY A 12 -4.43 25.91 27.27
N PRO A 13 -3.81 26.14 28.46
CA PRO A 13 -3.14 25.08 29.22
C PRO A 13 -4.10 24.16 30.01
N LYS A 14 -5.40 24.39 29.93
CA LYS A 14 -6.38 23.57 30.66
C LYS A 14 -6.46 22.17 30.10
N GLN A 15 -6.57 21.19 31.00
CA GLN A 15 -6.79 19.81 30.58
C GLN A 15 -8.16 19.68 29.91
N GLN A 16 -8.16 19.11 28.69
CA GLN A 16 -9.38 18.91 27.90
C GLN A 16 -9.56 17.42 27.62
N GLN A 17 -10.79 16.97 27.65
CA GLN A 17 -11.13 15.67 27.11
C GLN A 17 -11.06 15.73 25.58
N THR A 18 -10.32 14.81 24.99
CA THR A 18 -10.14 14.73 23.54
C THR A 18 -10.55 13.37 23.02
N VAL A 19 -11.08 13.33 21.81
CA VAL A 19 -11.42 12.11 21.09
C VAL A 19 -10.68 12.09 19.78
N LEU A 20 -10.04 10.96 19.46
CA LEU A 20 -9.45 10.71 18.16
C LEU A 20 -10.56 10.28 17.19
N LEU A 21 -10.78 11.08 16.16
CA LEU A 21 -11.73 10.80 15.10
C LEU A 21 -10.98 10.52 13.79
N ARG A 22 -11.47 9.53 13.07
CA ARG A 22 -11.03 9.25 11.70
C ARG A 22 -11.84 10.08 10.71
N PHE A 23 -11.36 10.18 9.48
CA PHE A 23 -12.07 10.90 8.42
C PHE A 23 -13.53 10.41 8.25
N ASP A 24 -13.77 9.11 8.32
CA ASP A 24 -15.10 8.52 8.17
C ASP A 24 -16.05 8.92 9.30
N ASP A 25 -15.53 9.16 10.51
CA ASP A 25 -16.33 9.65 11.65
C ASP A 25 -16.82 11.07 11.39
N TYR A 26 -15.96 11.93 10.82
CA TYR A 26 -16.37 13.29 10.41
C TYR A 26 -17.42 13.26 9.31
N VAL A 27 -17.29 12.36 8.34
CA VAL A 27 -18.30 12.16 7.29
C VAL A 27 -19.63 11.75 7.92
N ALA A 28 -19.64 10.76 8.84
CA ALA A 28 -20.83 10.31 9.53
C ALA A 28 -21.49 11.43 10.36
N MET A 29 -20.67 12.25 11.02
CA MET A 29 -21.18 13.41 11.78
C MET A 29 -21.87 14.43 10.86
N LEU A 30 -21.28 14.75 9.70
CA LEU A 30 -21.87 15.65 8.74
C LEU A 30 -23.14 15.08 8.11
N GLN A 31 -23.21 13.77 7.86
CA GLN A 31 -24.41 13.11 7.31
C GLN A 31 -25.58 13.13 8.29
N ARG A 32 -25.30 13.04 9.59
CA ARG A 32 -26.33 13.05 10.65
C ARG A 32 -26.78 14.44 11.07
N ASN A 33 -26.05 15.47 10.70
CA ASN A 33 -26.32 16.85 11.11
C ASN A 33 -26.38 17.78 9.90
N ASP A 34 -27.56 18.05 9.40
CA ASP A 34 -27.78 18.92 8.25
C ASP A 34 -27.44 20.39 8.50
N LYS A 35 -27.36 20.80 9.76
CA LYS A 35 -26.95 22.17 10.14
C LYS A 35 -25.44 22.36 10.14
N ALA A 36 -24.67 21.29 10.10
CA ALA A 36 -23.21 21.37 10.02
C ALA A 36 -22.78 21.59 8.57
N HIS A 37 -22.12 22.69 8.30
CA HIS A 37 -21.67 23.08 6.97
C HIS A 37 -20.26 22.58 6.62
N GLY A 38 -19.56 22.01 7.59
CA GLY A 38 -18.20 21.51 7.45
C GLY A 38 -17.47 21.48 8.78
N PHE A 39 -16.15 21.43 8.73
CA PHE A 39 -15.30 21.55 9.92
C PHE A 39 -14.00 22.30 9.60
N VAL A 40 -13.35 22.78 10.64
CA VAL A 40 -12.09 23.52 10.54
C VAL A 40 -11.01 22.75 11.26
N ILE A 41 -9.90 22.55 10.58
CA ILE A 41 -8.70 21.94 11.14
C ILE A 41 -7.77 23.07 11.60
N ASN A 42 -7.28 22.99 12.85
CA ASN A 42 -6.35 23.95 13.44
C ASN A 42 -6.84 25.41 13.33
N PRO A 43 -8.00 25.77 13.89
CA PRO A 43 -8.60 27.09 13.71
C PRO A 43 -7.74 28.26 14.22
N MET A 44 -6.80 28.03 15.11
CA MET A 44 -5.85 29.03 15.61
C MET A 44 -4.46 28.91 14.97
N GLY A 45 -4.30 28.05 13.98
CA GLY A 45 -3.10 27.85 13.18
C GLY A 45 -3.36 28.17 11.70
N LEU A 46 -3.07 27.19 10.81
CA LEU A 46 -3.32 27.32 9.36
C LEU A 46 -4.80 27.44 8.98
N SER A 47 -5.69 27.13 9.91
CA SER A 47 -7.15 27.29 9.77
C SER A 47 -7.71 26.73 8.46
N LEU A 48 -7.46 25.44 8.21
CA LEU A 48 -7.97 24.76 7.02
C LEU A 48 -9.48 24.50 7.18
N THR A 49 -10.28 25.18 6.42
CA THR A 49 -11.72 24.97 6.36
C THR A 49 -12.06 23.94 5.30
N LEU A 50 -12.79 22.90 5.72
CA LEU A 50 -13.32 21.86 4.84
C LEU A 50 -14.85 21.98 4.86
N ASP A 51 -15.42 22.50 3.80
CA ASP A 51 -16.86 22.55 3.63
C ASP A 51 -17.46 21.17 3.37
N ARG A 52 -18.77 21.04 3.59
CA ARG A 52 -19.50 19.78 3.42
C ARG A 52 -19.33 19.19 2.03
N GLY A 53 -19.37 20.00 0.98
CA GLY A 53 -19.20 19.54 -0.41
C GLY A 53 -17.83 18.90 -0.64
N THR A 54 -16.78 19.57 -0.17
CA THR A 54 -15.40 19.06 -0.23
C THR A 54 -15.25 17.74 0.51
N VAL A 55 -15.77 17.65 1.75
CA VAL A 55 -15.70 16.42 2.55
C VAL A 55 -16.42 15.26 1.87
N MET A 56 -17.63 15.49 1.34
CA MET A 56 -18.39 14.46 0.63
C MET A 56 -17.73 14.04 -0.68
N SER A 57 -17.10 14.98 -1.40
CA SER A 57 -16.35 14.67 -2.61
C SER A 57 -15.13 13.81 -2.33
N LEU A 58 -14.38 14.14 -1.27
CA LEU A 58 -13.24 13.32 -0.83
C LEU A 58 -13.68 11.93 -0.37
N PHE A 59 -14.80 11.84 0.34
CA PHE A 59 -15.36 10.55 0.75
C PHE A 59 -15.75 9.69 -0.46
N LYS A 60 -16.42 10.28 -1.45
CA LYS A 60 -16.77 9.58 -2.69
C LYS A 60 -15.53 9.05 -3.42
N LYS A 61 -14.49 9.88 -3.58
CA LYS A 61 -13.22 9.45 -4.17
C LYS A 61 -12.57 8.29 -3.39
N LYS A 62 -12.56 8.38 -2.04
CA LYS A 62 -12.07 7.29 -1.19
C LYS A 62 -12.84 6.00 -1.44
N GLN A 63 -14.16 6.04 -1.52
CA GLN A 63 -15.00 4.88 -1.80
C GLN A 63 -14.73 4.30 -3.19
N GLU A 64 -14.59 5.15 -4.20
CA GLU A 64 -14.27 4.71 -5.57
C GLU A 64 -12.91 4.00 -5.62
N VAL A 65 -11.89 4.52 -4.93
CA VAL A 65 -10.57 3.88 -4.85
C VAL A 65 -10.66 2.53 -4.14
N LEU A 66 -11.37 2.46 -3.02
CA LEU A 66 -11.59 1.22 -2.27
C LEU A 66 -12.36 0.18 -3.10
N GLN A 67 -13.41 0.59 -3.80
CA GLN A 67 -14.18 -0.30 -4.68
C GLN A 67 -13.34 -0.82 -5.85
N ARG A 68 -12.52 0.04 -6.46
CA ARG A 68 -11.59 -0.38 -7.53
C ARG A 68 -10.55 -1.38 -7.00
N ALA A 69 -10.01 -1.13 -5.79
CA ALA A 69 -9.07 -2.05 -5.16
C ALA A 69 -9.73 -3.40 -4.83
N GLN A 70 -10.97 -3.39 -4.32
CA GLN A 70 -11.74 -4.61 -4.04
C GLN A 70 -12.15 -5.35 -5.33
N ALA A 71 -12.54 -4.63 -6.37
CA ALA A 71 -12.87 -5.22 -7.67
C ALA A 71 -11.64 -5.86 -8.33
N LYS A 72 -10.47 -5.22 -8.23
CA LYS A 72 -9.19 -5.80 -8.66
C LYS A 72 -8.85 -7.07 -7.87
N ALA A 73 -9.08 -7.07 -6.55
CA ALA A 73 -8.84 -8.23 -5.70
C ALA A 73 -9.83 -9.39 -5.96
N ALA A 74 -11.07 -9.08 -6.35
CA ALA A 74 -12.11 -10.09 -6.61
C ALA A 74 -12.00 -10.75 -8.01
N GLN A 75 -11.34 -10.10 -8.96
CA GLN A 75 -11.18 -10.61 -10.33
C GLN A 75 -9.99 -11.58 -10.51
N GLY A 76 -9.27 -11.90 -9.44
CA GLY A 76 -8.01 -12.66 -9.52
C GLY A 76 -6.89 -11.83 -10.17
N PRO A 77 -5.64 -12.29 -10.15
CA PRO A 77 -4.56 -11.53 -10.74
C PRO A 77 -4.71 -11.52 -12.28
N ALA A 78 -5.44 -10.53 -12.79
CA ALA A 78 -5.15 -10.08 -14.13
C ALA A 78 -3.78 -9.40 -14.00
N PHE A 79 -2.74 -10.02 -14.57
CA PHE A 79 -1.47 -9.36 -14.81
C PHE A 79 -1.75 -8.12 -15.64
N THR A 80 -1.84 -6.98 -15.00
CA THR A 80 -1.84 -5.71 -15.70
C THR A 80 -0.36 -5.34 -15.82
N GLU A 81 0.22 -5.44 -17.00
CA GLU A 81 1.48 -4.80 -17.30
C GLU A 81 1.28 -3.29 -17.12
N GLU A 82 1.58 -2.79 -15.96
CA GLU A 82 1.65 -1.37 -15.71
C GLU A 82 3.09 -0.96 -16.02
N THR A 83 3.29 -0.38 -17.19
CA THR A 83 4.57 0.24 -17.53
C THR A 83 4.75 1.43 -16.59
N VAL A 84 5.63 1.29 -15.62
CA VAL A 84 6.05 2.42 -14.78
C VAL A 84 6.77 3.40 -15.70
N GLU A 85 6.24 4.60 -15.86
CA GLU A 85 6.90 5.65 -16.63
C GLU A 85 8.30 5.89 -16.08
N LYS A 86 9.26 6.06 -16.98
CA LYS A 86 10.72 6.07 -16.71
C LYS A 86 11.18 7.07 -15.64
N ASP A 87 10.34 8.03 -15.24
CA ASP A 87 10.65 9.10 -14.30
C ASP A 87 9.81 9.07 -13.01
N THR A 88 9.08 7.97 -12.74
CA THR A 88 8.30 7.86 -11.51
C THR A 88 9.23 7.54 -10.34
N GLN A 89 9.47 8.53 -9.47
CA GLN A 89 10.24 8.32 -8.24
C GLN A 89 9.42 7.47 -7.27
N VAL A 90 9.89 6.27 -7.00
CA VAL A 90 9.36 5.37 -5.97
C VAL A 90 10.42 5.15 -4.89
N MET A 91 9.99 5.03 -3.65
CA MET A 91 10.89 4.62 -2.57
C MET A 91 10.81 3.11 -2.40
N VAL A 92 11.96 2.44 -2.40
CA VAL A 92 12.06 1.00 -2.17
C VAL A 92 12.88 0.74 -0.91
N GLY A 93 12.39 -0.12 -0.04
CA GLY A 93 13.04 -0.46 1.22
C GLY A 93 12.68 -1.86 1.71
N ASP A 94 13.11 -2.18 2.91
CA ASP A 94 12.71 -3.44 3.55
C ASP A 94 11.24 -3.38 3.96
N PRO A 95 10.50 -4.50 3.84
CA PRO A 95 9.10 -4.54 4.22
C PRO A 95 8.94 -4.32 5.73
N ALA A 96 8.12 -3.33 6.11
CA ALA A 96 7.80 -3.08 7.52
C ALA A 96 7.01 -4.23 8.15
N GLN A 97 6.23 -4.94 7.36
CA GLN A 97 5.49 -6.13 7.74
C GLN A 97 5.45 -7.11 6.58
N VAL A 98 5.76 -8.36 6.86
CA VAL A 98 5.61 -9.48 5.92
C VAL A 98 4.38 -10.27 6.36
N PRO A 99 3.42 -10.54 5.46
CA PRO A 99 2.27 -11.38 5.78
C PRO A 99 2.69 -12.79 6.21
N ASP A 100 2.04 -13.30 7.25
CA ASP A 100 2.35 -14.62 7.80
C ASP A 100 2.18 -15.72 6.74
N GLY A 101 3.17 -16.59 6.62
CA GLY A 101 3.17 -17.71 5.68
C GLY A 101 3.48 -17.35 4.22
N LEU A 102 3.56 -16.06 3.86
CA LEU A 102 3.83 -15.63 2.48
C LEU A 102 5.16 -16.18 1.97
N LEU A 103 6.24 -15.93 2.70
CA LEU A 103 7.58 -16.37 2.30
C LEU A 103 7.67 -17.89 2.26
N GLU A 104 7.09 -18.57 3.24
CA GLU A 104 7.10 -20.03 3.33
C GLU A 104 6.41 -20.66 2.13
N ALA A 105 5.20 -20.19 1.79
CA ALA A 105 4.43 -20.70 0.65
C ALA A 105 5.18 -20.49 -0.68
N VAL A 106 5.76 -19.31 -0.88
CA VAL A 106 6.53 -19.01 -2.09
C VAL A 106 7.85 -19.79 -2.14
N CYS A 107 8.54 -19.99 -1.01
CA CYS A 107 9.72 -20.83 -0.94
C CYS A 107 9.41 -22.31 -1.25
N GLN A 108 8.29 -22.84 -0.74
CA GLN A 108 7.86 -24.21 -1.03
C GLN A 108 7.59 -24.40 -2.53
N LEU A 109 6.92 -23.44 -3.17
CA LEU A 109 6.73 -23.45 -4.62
C LEU A 109 8.08 -23.39 -5.35
N ALA A 110 8.94 -22.44 -4.99
CA ALA A 110 10.22 -22.24 -5.63
C ALA A 110 11.12 -23.48 -5.53
N ALA A 111 11.07 -24.20 -4.41
CA ALA A 111 11.81 -25.46 -4.22
C ALA A 111 11.38 -26.54 -5.23
N GLN A 112 10.10 -26.54 -5.63
CA GLN A 112 9.54 -27.52 -6.57
C GLN A 112 9.73 -27.16 -8.05
N ARG A 113 10.10 -25.89 -8.35
CA ARG A 113 10.21 -25.36 -9.71
C ARG A 113 11.67 -25.04 -10.04
N GLU A 114 12.26 -25.78 -10.96
CA GLU A 114 13.67 -25.60 -11.39
C GLU A 114 13.90 -24.28 -12.15
N ASP A 115 12.85 -23.69 -12.70
CA ASP A 115 12.90 -22.44 -13.44
C ASP A 115 12.94 -21.18 -12.55
N ILE A 116 12.78 -21.31 -11.24
CA ILE A 116 12.95 -20.21 -10.26
C ILE A 116 14.33 -20.32 -9.62
N ARG A 117 15.15 -19.26 -9.76
CA ARG A 117 16.51 -19.20 -9.25
C ARG A 117 16.62 -18.49 -7.93
N THR A 118 16.11 -17.25 -7.90
CA THR A 118 16.28 -16.37 -6.73
C THR A 118 15.05 -15.50 -6.55
N LEU A 119 14.68 -15.26 -5.30
CA LEU A 119 13.52 -14.43 -4.94
C LEU A 119 13.90 -13.43 -3.86
N TRP A 120 13.50 -12.16 -4.05
CA TRP A 120 13.62 -11.10 -3.06
C TRP A 120 12.25 -10.52 -2.74
N LEU A 121 12.06 -10.09 -1.51
CA LEU A 121 10.89 -9.34 -1.08
C LEU A 121 11.31 -7.93 -0.71
N ARG A 122 10.65 -6.94 -1.32
CA ARG A 122 10.85 -5.52 -1.03
C ARG A 122 9.51 -4.84 -0.77
N GLN A 123 9.56 -3.68 -0.14
CA GLN A 123 8.40 -2.79 -0.05
C GLN A 123 8.64 -1.57 -0.91
N MET A 124 7.65 -1.22 -1.71
CA MET A 124 7.63 0.00 -2.51
C MET A 124 6.60 0.97 -1.93
N ILE A 125 6.96 2.24 -1.89
CA ILE A 125 6.02 3.33 -1.62
C ILE A 125 5.90 4.15 -2.90
N ARG A 126 4.71 4.18 -3.46
CA ARG A 126 4.40 4.93 -4.67
C ARG A 126 4.34 6.44 -4.38
N PRO A 127 4.40 7.33 -5.38
CA PRO A 127 4.36 8.78 -5.18
C PRO A 127 3.10 9.29 -4.48
N ASP A 128 2.00 8.55 -4.56
CA ASP A 128 0.74 8.81 -3.86
C ASP A 128 0.76 8.36 -2.38
N GLY A 129 1.89 7.84 -1.91
CA GLY A 129 2.05 7.32 -0.57
C GLY A 129 1.50 5.90 -0.35
N THR A 130 1.02 5.23 -1.41
CA THR A 130 0.47 3.88 -1.30
C THR A 130 1.60 2.85 -1.18
N PRO A 131 1.67 2.08 -0.09
CA PRO A 131 2.64 0.99 0.03
C PRO A 131 2.19 -0.26 -0.73
N SER A 132 3.13 -0.96 -1.35
CA SER A 132 2.95 -2.31 -1.91
C SER A 132 4.16 -3.18 -1.60
N LEU A 133 3.97 -4.49 -1.59
CA LEU A 133 5.08 -5.44 -1.56
C LEU A 133 5.48 -5.77 -2.98
N ILE A 134 6.77 -5.99 -3.20
CA ILE A 134 7.32 -6.40 -4.48
C ILE A 134 8.06 -7.72 -4.28
N ILE A 135 7.69 -8.73 -5.05
CA ILE A 135 8.48 -9.95 -5.19
C ILE A 135 9.30 -9.81 -6.48
N VAL A 136 10.61 -9.71 -6.35
CA VAL A 136 11.52 -9.76 -7.49
C VAL A 136 11.86 -11.23 -7.76
N VAL A 137 11.67 -11.66 -9.01
CA VAL A 137 11.79 -13.06 -9.41
C VAL A 137 12.88 -13.22 -10.47
N ASP A 138 13.95 -13.91 -10.13
CA ASP A 138 14.95 -14.39 -11.09
C ASP A 138 14.54 -15.79 -11.57
N HIS A 139 14.29 -15.92 -12.87
CA HIS A 139 13.78 -17.14 -13.47
C HIS A 139 14.34 -17.40 -14.88
N THR A 140 14.22 -18.66 -15.31
CA THR A 140 14.60 -19.09 -16.69
C THR A 140 13.40 -19.51 -17.53
N GLY A 141 12.22 -19.69 -16.89
CA GLY A 141 10.98 -20.07 -17.55
C GLY A 141 10.25 -18.90 -18.20
N THR A 142 9.07 -19.20 -18.74
CA THR A 142 8.17 -18.16 -19.26
C THR A 142 7.67 -17.28 -18.13
N GLN A 143 7.88 -15.97 -18.23
CA GLN A 143 7.53 -15.01 -17.16
C GLN A 143 6.07 -15.15 -16.71
N ALA A 144 5.13 -15.28 -17.64
CA ALA A 144 3.71 -15.40 -17.33
C ALA A 144 3.42 -16.64 -16.47
N GLU A 145 3.98 -17.80 -16.81
CA GLU A 145 3.76 -19.06 -16.08
C GLU A 145 4.42 -19.05 -14.68
N VAL A 146 5.61 -18.47 -14.60
CA VAL A 146 6.32 -18.35 -13.31
C VAL A 146 5.58 -17.38 -12.40
N PHE A 147 5.17 -16.23 -12.91
CA PHE A 147 4.46 -15.21 -12.13
C PHE A 147 3.07 -15.70 -11.68
N GLU A 148 2.35 -16.42 -12.56
CA GLU A 148 1.08 -17.02 -12.19
C GLU A 148 1.24 -18.02 -11.04
N ALA A 149 2.23 -18.91 -11.13
CA ALA A 149 2.50 -19.89 -10.08
C ALA A 149 2.88 -19.21 -8.75
N VAL A 150 3.77 -18.20 -8.78
CA VAL A 150 4.14 -17.44 -7.57
C VAL A 150 2.93 -16.71 -7.00
N ALA A 151 2.08 -16.12 -7.85
CA ALA A 151 0.86 -15.45 -7.41
C ALA A 151 -0.14 -16.41 -6.79
N GLU A 152 -0.31 -17.61 -7.33
CA GLU A 152 -1.19 -18.64 -6.77
C GLU A 152 -0.72 -19.10 -5.39
N ALA A 153 0.57 -19.35 -5.22
CA ALA A 153 1.14 -19.73 -3.93
C ALA A 153 1.03 -18.61 -2.89
N ALA A 154 1.24 -17.37 -3.32
CA ALA A 154 1.19 -16.20 -2.45
C ALA A 154 -0.24 -15.77 -2.07
N ARG A 155 -1.24 -16.05 -2.93
CA ARG A 155 -2.63 -15.57 -2.82
C ARG A 155 -3.29 -15.83 -1.46
N PRO A 156 -3.20 -17.02 -0.84
CA PRO A 156 -3.80 -17.29 0.46
C PRO A 156 -3.22 -16.42 1.59
N HIS A 157 -2.02 -15.87 1.36
CA HIS A 157 -1.24 -15.12 2.33
C HIS A 157 -1.22 -13.61 2.04
N PHE A 158 -1.94 -13.14 1.03
CA PHE A 158 -2.05 -11.71 0.76
C PHE A 158 -2.71 -11.02 1.96
N GLY A 159 -1.96 -10.08 2.56
CA GLY A 159 -2.46 -9.25 3.64
C GLY A 159 -3.24 -8.05 3.10
N ARG A 160 -3.08 -6.89 3.77
CA ARG A 160 -3.72 -5.64 3.36
C ARG A 160 -2.97 -4.90 2.25
N LEU A 161 -1.72 -5.25 2.01
CA LEU A 161 -0.87 -4.61 1.01
C LEU A 161 -1.00 -5.34 -0.34
N PRO A 162 -1.07 -4.61 -1.45
CA PRO A 162 -0.92 -5.19 -2.77
C PRO A 162 0.45 -5.86 -2.90
N VAL A 163 0.52 -6.94 -3.66
CA VAL A 163 1.77 -7.63 -3.97
C VAL A 163 1.98 -7.54 -5.48
N ASP A 164 3.05 -6.87 -5.87
CA ASP A 164 3.48 -6.73 -7.26
C ASP A 164 4.62 -7.74 -7.52
N MET A 165 4.78 -8.19 -8.75
CA MET A 165 5.90 -9.05 -9.16
C MET A 165 6.67 -8.40 -10.27
N ILE A 166 8.00 -8.49 -10.21
CA ILE A 166 8.90 -7.88 -11.17
C ILE A 166 9.97 -8.90 -11.57
N PRO A 167 10.25 -9.04 -12.87
CA PRO A 167 11.34 -9.92 -13.31
C PRO A 167 12.69 -9.29 -12.96
N TYR A 168 13.61 -10.10 -12.49
CA TYR A 168 15.00 -9.70 -12.34
C TYR A 168 15.62 -9.41 -13.71
N GLY A 169 16.63 -8.52 -13.75
CA GLY A 169 17.26 -8.10 -15.01
C GLY A 169 16.69 -6.79 -15.58
N THR A 170 15.74 -6.18 -14.91
CA THR A 170 15.36 -4.78 -15.17
C THR A 170 16.19 -3.86 -14.28
N SER A 171 16.52 -2.65 -14.77
CA SER A 171 17.30 -1.66 -13.99
C SER A 171 16.65 -1.34 -12.63
N PHE A 172 15.34 -1.37 -12.58
CA PHE A 172 14.59 -1.16 -11.33
C PHE A 172 14.76 -2.34 -10.36
N ALA A 173 14.62 -3.58 -10.86
CA ALA A 173 14.76 -4.78 -10.03
C ALA A 173 16.18 -4.92 -9.48
N GLU A 174 17.20 -4.64 -10.32
CA GLU A 174 18.61 -4.65 -9.92
C GLU A 174 18.87 -3.62 -8.81
N ALA A 175 18.39 -2.37 -8.97
CA ALA A 175 18.52 -1.34 -7.95
C ALA A 175 17.76 -1.68 -6.67
N ALA A 176 16.59 -2.31 -6.77
CA ALA A 176 15.77 -2.70 -5.63
C ALA A 176 16.38 -3.86 -4.81
N THR A 177 17.23 -4.67 -5.42
CA THR A 177 17.84 -5.87 -4.80
C THR A 177 19.34 -5.71 -4.51
N ASP A 178 19.93 -4.58 -4.88
CA ASP A 178 21.35 -4.33 -4.64
C ASP A 178 21.67 -4.35 -3.14
N GLY A 179 22.64 -5.20 -2.76
CA GLY A 179 23.04 -5.41 -1.37
C GLY A 179 21.98 -6.09 -0.48
N VAL A 180 20.91 -6.62 -1.05
CA VAL A 180 19.81 -7.26 -0.30
C VAL A 180 19.90 -8.78 -0.37
N GLU A 181 19.81 -9.42 0.79
CA GLU A 181 19.82 -10.88 0.86
C GLU A 181 18.47 -11.45 0.36
N PRO A 182 18.49 -12.41 -0.60
CA PRO A 182 17.25 -13.02 -1.08
C PRO A 182 16.66 -13.94 -0.03
N PHE A 183 15.32 -14.02 0.02
CA PHE A 183 14.64 -14.95 0.92
C PHE A 183 14.60 -16.39 0.36
N PHE A 184 14.88 -16.55 -0.94
CA PHE A 184 15.09 -17.84 -1.58
C PHE A 184 16.22 -17.75 -2.59
N ARG A 185 17.11 -18.72 -2.56
CA ARG A 185 18.16 -18.92 -3.57
C ARG A 185 18.33 -20.41 -3.80
N ARG A 186 18.26 -20.81 -5.05
CA ARG A 186 18.57 -22.19 -5.46
C ARG A 186 20.08 -22.36 -5.44
N GLU A 187 20.53 -23.32 -4.68
CA GLU A 187 21.91 -23.78 -4.79
C GLU A 187 22.04 -24.57 -6.10
N GLY A 188 23.02 -24.16 -6.95
CA GLY A 188 23.29 -24.75 -8.27
C GLY A 188 24.01 -26.09 -8.18
#